data_2182184daa7c9738b826dc20a303af10
#
_entry.id   2182184daa7c9738b826dc20a303af10
#
_cell.length_a   1.000
_cell.length_b   1.000
_cell.length_c   1.000
_cell.angle_alpha   90.00
_cell.angle_beta   90.00
_cell.angle_gamma   90.00
#
_symmetry.space_group_name_H-M   'P 1'
#
loop_
_entity.id
_entity.type
_entity.pdbx_description
1 polymer ?
#
loop_
_entity_poly.entity_id
_entity_poly.type
_entity_poly.pdbx_seq_one_letter_code
_entity_poly.pdbx_strand_id
1 'polypeptide(L)'
;MSNSLKRTLFDGYTSMELQTTDILICLLLTTVIAVYIYLIYKQINKNSFYNKNFNMSLVALAIVTAAVILTIQSSIVVSLGMVGALSIVRFRTAIKDPMDLVFLFWSITVGIICGAGHAVIAILSSAIITVVVFCLASSKGGKPHMVLLVNSDSYEIEQDIMKVIEK
;
A
#
# COMPACT_ATOMS: atom_id res chain seq x y z
N MET A 1 23.28 -42.56 3.81
CA MET A 1 23.08 -41.19 4.34
C MET A 1 22.32 -40.26 3.38
N SER A 2 21.83 -40.73 2.27
CA SER A 2 21.20 -39.87 1.22
C SER A 2 19.66 -39.86 1.23
N ASN A 3 18.98 -40.96 1.60
CA ASN A 3 17.52 -41.05 1.44
C ASN A 3 16.70 -40.48 2.61
N SER A 4 17.23 -40.45 3.84
CA SER A 4 16.56 -39.83 4.96
C SER A 4 16.60 -38.28 4.88
N LEU A 5 17.73 -37.73 4.44
CA LEU A 5 17.89 -36.30 4.26
C LEU A 5 17.01 -35.77 3.12
N LYS A 6 16.85 -36.53 2.04
CA LYS A 6 15.91 -36.20 0.96
C LYS A 6 14.46 -36.26 1.44
N ARG A 7 14.08 -37.26 2.24
CA ARG A 7 12.73 -37.35 2.82
C ARG A 7 12.46 -36.19 3.78
N THR A 8 13.36 -35.89 4.70
CA THR A 8 13.18 -34.77 5.65
C THR A 8 13.11 -33.43 4.93
N LEU A 9 13.88 -33.25 3.86
CA LEU A 9 13.77 -32.02 3.03
C LEU A 9 12.46 -32.01 2.22
N PHE A 10 12.06 -33.14 1.63
CA PHE A 10 10.79 -33.20 0.88
C PHE A 10 9.56 -33.11 1.79
N ASP A 11 9.56 -33.75 2.96
CA ASP A 11 8.44 -33.68 3.92
C ASP A 11 8.36 -32.29 4.57
N GLY A 12 9.47 -31.60 4.73
CA GLY A 12 9.48 -30.19 5.16
C GLY A 12 8.93 -29.21 4.11
N TYR A 13 8.98 -29.60 2.83
CA TYR A 13 8.45 -28.79 1.72
C TYR A 13 6.98 -29.10 1.37
N THR A 14 6.45 -30.25 1.81
CA THR A 14 5.08 -30.68 1.46
C THR A 14 4.06 -30.43 2.57
N SER A 15 4.46 -29.92 3.72
CA SER A 15 3.61 -29.88 4.93
C SER A 15 2.91 -28.54 5.21
N MET A 16 2.86 -27.61 4.27
CA MET A 16 1.90 -26.50 4.31
C MET A 16 0.80 -26.72 3.27
N GLU A 17 -0.06 -27.72 3.49
CA GLU A 17 -1.39 -27.72 2.86
C GLU A 17 -2.18 -26.54 3.44
N LEU A 18 -2.06 -25.38 2.79
CA LEU A 18 -2.92 -24.25 3.07
C LEU A 18 -4.36 -24.68 2.79
N GLN A 19 -5.13 -24.88 3.85
CA GLN A 19 -6.56 -25.16 3.69
C GLN A 19 -7.23 -23.97 3.01
N THR A 20 -8.18 -24.25 2.15
CA THR A 20 -8.95 -23.19 1.45
C THR A 20 -9.59 -22.21 2.43
N THR A 21 -9.94 -22.66 3.61
CA THR A 21 -10.45 -21.83 4.72
C THR A 21 -9.43 -20.82 5.21
N ASP A 22 -8.15 -21.20 5.35
CA ASP A 22 -7.10 -20.31 5.84
C ASP A 22 -6.79 -19.22 4.80
N ILE A 23 -6.79 -19.56 3.52
CA ILE A 23 -6.63 -18.62 2.41
C ILE A 23 -7.77 -17.60 2.42
N LEU A 24 -9.01 -18.04 2.59
CA LEU A 24 -10.17 -17.15 2.65
C LEU A 24 -10.12 -16.22 3.85
N ILE A 25 -9.77 -16.74 5.03
CA ILE A 25 -9.62 -15.94 6.24
C ILE A 25 -8.53 -14.88 6.07
N CYS A 26 -7.36 -15.24 5.56
CA CYS A 26 -6.28 -14.31 5.28
C CYS A 26 -6.68 -13.19 4.33
N LEU A 27 -7.31 -13.52 3.20
CA LEU A 27 -7.76 -12.53 2.22
C LEU A 27 -8.86 -11.62 2.76
N LEU A 28 -9.81 -12.18 3.53
CA LEU A 28 -10.87 -11.40 4.15
C LEU A 28 -10.30 -10.42 5.17
N LEU A 29 -9.39 -10.87 6.02
CA LEU A 29 -8.72 -10.03 7.02
C LEU A 29 -7.87 -8.94 6.38
N THR A 30 -7.11 -9.28 5.32
CA THR A 30 -6.37 -8.30 4.53
C THR A 30 -7.31 -7.23 3.96
N THR A 31 -8.45 -7.63 3.45
CA THR A 31 -9.45 -6.70 2.89
C THR A 31 -9.99 -5.76 3.97
N VAL A 32 -10.27 -6.26 5.17
CA VAL A 32 -10.75 -5.43 6.29
C VAL A 32 -9.70 -4.38 6.67
N ILE A 33 -8.42 -4.78 6.80
CA ILE A 33 -7.35 -3.83 7.14
C ILE A 33 -7.09 -2.86 5.97
N ALA A 34 -7.19 -3.31 4.72
CA ALA A 34 -7.04 -2.45 3.56
C ALA A 34 -8.16 -1.38 3.48
N VAL A 35 -9.41 -1.74 3.80
CA VAL A 35 -10.52 -0.79 3.92
C VAL A 35 -10.27 0.18 5.07
N TYR A 36 -9.71 -0.28 6.18
CA TYR A 36 -9.30 0.61 7.29
C TYR A 36 -8.26 1.64 6.82
N ILE A 37 -7.23 1.24 6.08
CA ILE A 37 -6.23 2.16 5.49
C ILE A 37 -6.91 3.15 4.54
N TYR A 38 -7.84 2.69 3.71
CA TYR A 38 -8.64 3.53 2.81
C TYR A 38 -9.37 4.65 3.56
N LEU A 39 -10.00 4.33 4.70
CA LEU A 39 -10.72 5.31 5.51
C LEU A 39 -9.78 6.33 6.14
N ILE A 40 -8.63 5.90 6.65
CA ILE A 40 -7.62 6.80 7.25
C ILE A 40 -7.05 7.74 6.19
N TYR A 41 -6.66 7.22 5.03
CA TYR A 41 -6.17 8.05 3.92
C TYR A 41 -7.19 9.12 3.52
N LYS A 42 -8.47 8.73 3.39
CA LYS A 42 -9.55 9.65 3.08
C LYS A 42 -9.73 10.73 4.14
N GLN A 43 -9.56 10.39 5.42
CA GLN A 43 -9.74 11.32 6.53
C GLN A 43 -8.59 12.33 6.61
N ILE A 44 -7.36 11.90 6.41
CA ILE A 44 -6.16 12.75 6.49
C ILE A 44 -6.09 13.69 5.29
N ASN A 45 -6.38 13.20 4.09
CA ASN A 45 -6.28 13.99 2.85
C ASN A 45 -7.56 14.76 2.49
N LYS A 46 -8.54 14.84 3.40
CA LYS A 46 -9.82 15.51 3.15
C LYS A 46 -9.67 16.99 2.79
N ASN A 47 -8.63 17.65 3.30
CA ASN A 47 -8.33 19.09 3.09
C ASN A 47 -7.17 19.33 2.11
N SER A 48 -6.63 18.29 1.47
CA SER A 48 -5.54 18.33 0.51
C SER A 48 -6.01 17.75 -0.84
N PHE A 49 -5.12 17.61 -1.81
CA PHE A 49 -5.42 17.02 -3.11
C PHE A 49 -5.77 15.52 -3.01
N TYR A 50 -6.99 15.19 -2.55
CA TYR A 50 -7.46 13.82 -2.44
C TYR A 50 -7.55 13.15 -3.81
N ASN A 51 -6.72 12.14 -4.06
CA ASN A 51 -6.79 11.32 -5.26
C ASN A 51 -7.56 10.04 -4.99
N LYS A 52 -8.82 9.99 -5.44
CA LYS A 52 -9.71 8.84 -5.28
C LYS A 52 -9.13 7.56 -5.93
N ASN A 53 -8.54 7.69 -7.12
CA ASN A 53 -7.99 6.54 -7.84
C ASN A 53 -6.79 5.94 -7.11
N PHE A 54 -5.93 6.77 -6.55
CA PHE A 54 -4.81 6.32 -5.73
C PHE A 54 -5.29 5.59 -4.48
N ASN A 55 -6.30 6.12 -3.78
CA ASN A 55 -6.84 5.47 -2.58
C ASN A 55 -7.47 4.10 -2.89
N MET A 56 -8.14 3.95 -4.04
CA MET A 56 -8.65 2.65 -4.49
C MET A 56 -7.52 1.67 -4.81
N SER A 57 -6.42 2.15 -5.41
CA SER A 57 -5.27 1.31 -5.73
C SER A 57 -4.56 0.78 -4.50
N LEU A 58 -4.57 1.48 -3.35
CA LEU A 58 -4.01 0.99 -2.10
C LEU A 58 -4.71 -0.30 -1.62
N VAL A 59 -6.05 -0.33 -1.69
CA VAL A 59 -6.83 -1.53 -1.31
C VAL A 59 -6.51 -2.70 -2.23
N ALA A 60 -6.52 -2.46 -3.53
CA ALA A 60 -6.19 -3.49 -4.51
C ALA A 60 -4.77 -4.03 -4.32
N LEU A 61 -3.82 -3.14 -4.05
CA LEU A 61 -2.42 -3.49 -3.85
C LEU A 61 -2.22 -4.39 -2.62
N ALA A 62 -2.88 -4.11 -1.50
CA ALA A 62 -2.82 -4.96 -0.31
C ALA A 62 -3.32 -6.38 -0.59
N ILE A 63 -4.45 -6.51 -1.29
CA ILE A 63 -5.04 -7.81 -1.62
C ILE A 63 -4.14 -8.58 -2.60
N VAL A 64 -3.64 -7.91 -3.64
CA VAL A 64 -2.72 -8.52 -4.61
C VAL A 64 -1.45 -9.00 -3.92
N THR A 65 -0.88 -8.18 -3.03
CA THR A 65 0.34 -8.54 -2.30
C THR A 65 0.11 -9.75 -1.39
N ALA A 66 -1.03 -9.81 -0.68
CA ALA A 66 -1.38 -10.96 0.15
C ALA A 66 -1.53 -12.24 -0.70
N ALA A 67 -2.20 -12.16 -1.84
CA ALA A 67 -2.36 -13.28 -2.76
C ALA A 67 -1.01 -13.78 -3.30
N VAL A 68 -0.09 -12.86 -3.63
CA VAL A 68 1.28 -13.18 -4.05
C VAL A 68 2.03 -13.94 -2.95
N ILE A 69 1.97 -13.46 -1.70
CA ILE A 69 2.66 -14.12 -0.58
C ILE A 69 2.07 -15.50 -0.29
N LEU A 70 0.75 -15.67 -0.31
CA LEU A 70 0.10 -16.97 -0.17
C LEU A 70 0.55 -17.95 -1.27
N THR A 71 0.69 -17.47 -2.51
CA THR A 71 1.17 -18.27 -3.63
C THR A 71 2.65 -18.65 -3.48
N ILE A 72 3.48 -17.72 -2.98
CA ILE A 72 4.90 -17.97 -2.70
C ILE A 72 5.08 -19.06 -1.65
N GLN A 73 4.24 -19.08 -0.62
CA GLN A 73 4.29 -20.09 0.45
C GLN A 73 3.90 -21.49 -0.04
N SER A 74 3.05 -21.58 -1.07
CA SER A 74 2.58 -22.87 -1.60
C SER A 74 3.62 -23.62 -2.42
N SER A 75 4.62 -22.94 -3.01
CA SER A 75 5.63 -23.60 -3.88
C SER A 75 6.89 -22.74 -4.04
N ILE A 76 8.05 -23.36 -3.77
CA ILE A 76 9.37 -22.73 -3.94
C ILE A 76 9.65 -22.40 -5.40
N VAL A 77 9.23 -23.25 -6.33
CA VAL A 77 9.42 -23.01 -7.77
C VAL A 77 8.65 -21.77 -8.22
N VAL A 78 7.42 -21.61 -7.74
CA VAL A 78 6.58 -20.46 -8.03
C VAL A 78 7.18 -19.20 -7.37
N SER A 79 7.70 -19.30 -6.15
CA SER A 79 8.33 -18.16 -5.47
C SER A 79 9.54 -17.61 -6.22
N LEU A 80 10.39 -18.50 -6.76
CA LEU A 80 11.55 -18.08 -7.55
C LEU A 80 11.14 -17.41 -8.87
N GLY A 81 10.12 -17.95 -9.54
CA GLY A 81 9.55 -17.34 -10.75
C GLY A 81 8.89 -16.00 -10.48
N MET A 82 8.18 -15.84 -9.36
CA MET A 82 7.52 -14.61 -8.97
C MET A 82 8.53 -13.49 -8.65
N VAL A 83 9.62 -13.80 -7.92
CA VAL A 83 10.70 -12.83 -7.65
C VAL A 83 11.33 -12.36 -8.96
N GLY A 84 11.58 -13.27 -9.90
CA GLY A 84 12.05 -12.93 -11.24
C GLY A 84 11.08 -12.03 -12.00
N ALA A 85 9.80 -12.33 -11.99
CA ALA A 85 8.77 -11.54 -12.65
C ALA A 85 8.63 -10.14 -12.04
N LEU A 86 8.64 -10.02 -10.70
CA LEU A 86 8.55 -8.73 -9.99
C LEU A 86 9.77 -7.84 -10.22
N SER A 87 10.95 -8.41 -10.48
CA SER A 87 12.17 -7.63 -10.76
C SER A 87 12.10 -6.86 -12.09
N ILE A 88 11.23 -7.26 -13.00
CA ILE A 88 11.03 -6.60 -14.30
C ILE A 88 10.03 -5.42 -14.18
N VAL A 89 9.23 -5.38 -13.10
CA VAL A 89 8.24 -4.31 -12.90
C VAL A 89 8.95 -3.01 -12.58
N ARG A 90 8.89 -2.08 -13.53
CA ARG A 90 9.46 -0.74 -13.38
C ARG A 90 8.32 0.30 -13.28
N PHE A 91 8.29 1.00 -12.15
CA PHE A 91 7.41 2.16 -12.02
C PHE A 91 7.94 3.31 -12.88
N ARG A 92 7.14 3.76 -13.86
CA ARG A 92 7.51 4.90 -14.73
C ARG A 92 6.99 6.24 -14.21
N THR A 93 6.03 6.24 -13.30
CA THR A 93 5.44 7.43 -12.71
C THR A 93 6.01 7.68 -11.33
N ALA A 94 6.62 8.86 -11.14
CA ALA A 94 7.05 9.29 -9.82
C ALA A 94 5.82 9.65 -8.96
N ILE A 95 5.76 9.13 -7.75
CA ILE A 95 4.78 9.54 -6.75
C ILE A 95 5.18 10.94 -6.30
N LYS A 96 4.30 11.93 -6.51
CA LYS A 96 4.61 13.34 -6.28
C LYS A 96 4.58 13.71 -4.79
N ASP A 97 3.74 13.02 -4.00
CA ASP A 97 3.57 13.32 -2.57
C ASP A 97 4.28 12.25 -1.72
N PRO A 98 5.20 12.65 -0.81
CA PRO A 98 5.85 11.72 0.11
C PRO A 98 4.88 10.98 1.03
N MET A 99 3.74 11.57 1.37
CA MET A 99 2.72 10.92 2.20
C MET A 99 2.04 9.77 1.46
N ASP A 100 1.79 9.90 0.17
CA ASP A 100 1.24 8.85 -0.66
C ASP A 100 2.16 7.61 -0.67
N LEU A 101 3.48 7.85 -0.67
CA LEU A 101 4.48 6.79 -0.60
C LEU A 101 4.38 6.00 0.73
N VAL A 102 4.16 6.67 1.85
CA VAL A 102 3.99 6.02 3.17
C VAL A 102 2.76 5.11 3.15
N PHE A 103 1.62 5.58 2.65
CA PHE A 103 0.40 4.79 2.55
C PHE A 103 0.55 3.59 1.61
N LEU A 104 1.29 3.77 0.51
CA LEU A 104 1.59 2.70 -0.43
C LEU A 104 2.42 1.60 0.24
N PHE A 105 3.51 1.95 0.92
CA PHE A 105 4.32 0.97 1.64
C PHE A 105 3.56 0.31 2.79
N TRP A 106 2.71 1.05 3.51
CA TRP A 106 1.85 0.49 4.55
C TRP A 106 0.91 -0.57 3.97
N SER A 107 0.26 -0.28 2.84
CA SER A 107 -0.63 -1.20 2.14
C SER A 107 0.10 -2.50 1.73
N ILE A 108 1.29 -2.38 1.12
CA ILE A 108 2.13 -3.52 0.75
C ILE A 108 2.50 -4.35 1.99
N THR A 109 2.97 -3.70 3.05
CA THR A 109 3.41 -4.36 4.29
C THR A 109 2.28 -5.15 4.94
N VAL A 110 1.07 -4.58 5.00
CA VAL A 110 -0.11 -5.29 5.51
C VAL A 110 -0.42 -6.51 4.66
N GLY A 111 -0.36 -6.39 3.33
CA GLY A 111 -0.55 -7.53 2.44
C GLY A 111 0.47 -8.65 2.67
N ILE A 112 1.76 -8.30 2.84
CA ILE A 112 2.83 -9.27 3.13
C ILE A 112 2.58 -9.98 4.47
N ILE A 113 2.32 -9.22 5.54
CA ILE A 113 2.17 -9.77 6.90
C ILE A 113 0.92 -10.66 7.00
N CYS A 114 -0.20 -10.21 6.44
CA CYS A 114 -1.44 -10.99 6.41
C CYS A 114 -1.27 -12.24 5.55
N GLY A 115 -0.69 -12.12 4.35
CA GLY A 115 -0.39 -13.24 3.47
C GLY A 115 0.54 -14.26 4.12
N ALA A 116 1.46 -13.82 5.01
CA ALA A 116 2.31 -14.69 5.80
C ALA A 116 1.59 -15.35 7.01
N GLY A 117 0.30 -15.11 7.20
CA GLY A 117 -0.48 -15.68 8.30
C GLY A 117 -0.32 -14.99 9.65
N HIS A 118 0.36 -13.83 9.71
CA HIS A 118 0.66 -13.10 10.94
C HIS A 118 -0.34 -11.96 11.21
N ALA A 119 -1.62 -12.27 11.26
CA ALA A 119 -2.72 -11.31 11.41
C ALA A 119 -2.56 -10.35 12.61
N VAL A 120 -2.09 -10.84 13.76
CA VAL A 120 -1.90 -10.04 14.97
C VAL A 120 -0.85 -8.94 14.74
N ILE A 121 0.23 -9.27 14.05
CA ILE A 121 1.30 -8.29 13.73
C ILE A 121 0.76 -7.22 12.77
N ALA A 122 -0.06 -7.60 11.79
CA ALA A 122 -0.68 -6.66 10.86
C ALA A 122 -1.59 -5.65 11.58
N ILE A 123 -2.39 -6.10 12.54
CA ILE A 123 -3.28 -5.24 13.33
C ILE A 123 -2.47 -4.29 14.22
N LEU A 124 -1.49 -4.81 14.97
CA LEU A 124 -0.67 -4.00 15.87
C LEU A 124 0.15 -2.96 15.11
N SER A 125 0.81 -3.35 14.02
CA SER A 125 1.59 -2.43 13.18
C SER A 125 0.69 -1.35 12.57
N SER A 126 -0.50 -1.71 12.08
CA SER A 126 -1.46 -0.74 11.53
C SER A 126 -1.96 0.24 12.59
N ALA A 127 -2.19 -0.21 13.82
CA ALA A 127 -2.58 0.67 14.92
C ALA A 127 -1.47 1.68 15.26
N ILE A 128 -0.22 1.24 15.35
CA ILE A 128 0.93 2.10 15.64
C ILE A 128 1.13 3.13 14.51
N ILE A 129 1.12 2.67 13.26
CA ILE A 129 1.28 3.57 12.10
C ILE A 129 0.17 4.62 12.07
N THR A 130 -1.07 4.23 12.36
CA THR A 130 -2.22 5.17 12.43
C THR A 130 -1.98 6.27 13.45
N VAL A 131 -1.55 5.92 14.67
CA VAL A 131 -1.26 6.89 15.72
C VAL A 131 -0.17 7.85 15.29
N VAL A 132 0.94 7.33 14.73
CA VAL A 132 2.06 8.14 14.27
C VAL A 132 1.64 9.10 13.15
N VAL A 133 0.95 8.59 12.13
CA VAL A 133 0.50 9.39 10.99
C VAL A 133 -0.50 10.46 11.44
N PHE A 134 -1.42 10.13 12.36
CA PHE A 134 -2.39 11.08 12.90
C PHE A 134 -1.71 12.18 13.74
N CYS A 135 -0.74 11.84 14.60
CA CYS A 135 0.05 12.80 15.36
C CYS A 135 0.84 13.75 14.44
N LEU A 136 1.47 13.21 13.40
CA LEU A 136 2.22 14.00 12.43
C LEU A 136 1.31 14.87 11.56
N ALA A 137 0.15 14.37 11.15
CA ALA A 137 -0.82 15.13 10.38
C ALA A 137 -1.43 16.28 11.21
N SER A 138 -1.69 16.05 12.50
CA SER A 138 -2.19 17.08 13.42
C SER A 138 -1.15 18.16 13.70
N SER A 139 0.14 17.84 13.67
CA SER A 139 1.24 18.79 13.87
C SER A 139 1.51 19.67 12.63
N LYS A 140 1.01 19.30 11.44
CA LYS A 140 1.11 20.11 10.22
C LYS A 140 0.07 21.25 10.23
N GLY A 141 0.24 22.25 11.10
CA GLY A 141 -0.43 23.55 11.03
C GLY A 141 0.05 24.45 9.87
N GLY A 142 0.53 23.87 8.79
CA GLY A 142 0.95 24.58 7.58
C GLY A 142 -0.28 24.99 6.77
N LYS A 143 -0.41 26.28 6.48
CA LYS A 143 -1.42 26.82 5.56
C LYS A 143 -1.38 26.04 4.25
N PRO A 144 -2.52 25.59 3.72
CA PRO A 144 -2.53 24.95 2.41
C PRO A 144 -1.96 25.94 1.39
N HIS A 145 -0.92 25.56 0.67
CA HIS A 145 -0.47 26.33 -0.49
C HIS A 145 -1.58 26.22 -1.53
N MET A 146 -2.40 27.26 -1.62
CA MET A 146 -3.37 27.39 -2.69
C MET A 146 -2.60 27.73 -3.97
N VAL A 147 -2.52 26.77 -4.88
CA VAL A 147 -2.05 27.02 -6.24
C VAL A 147 -3.26 27.44 -7.06
N LEU A 148 -3.35 28.73 -7.36
CA LEU A 148 -4.37 29.26 -8.26
C LEU A 148 -3.90 28.97 -9.70
N LEU A 149 -4.47 27.96 -10.34
CA LEU A 149 -4.27 27.71 -11.76
C LEU A 149 -5.27 28.54 -12.55
N VAL A 150 -4.82 29.70 -13.01
CA VAL A 150 -5.59 30.53 -13.93
C VAL A 150 -5.20 30.12 -15.37
N ASN A 151 -6.10 29.42 -16.06
CA ASN A 151 -5.93 29.11 -17.48
C ASN A 151 -6.57 30.25 -18.28
N SER A 152 -5.75 31.11 -18.87
CA SER A 152 -6.17 32.26 -19.68
C SER A 152 -5.52 32.17 -21.05
N ASP A 153 -6.31 32.34 -22.10
CA ASP A 153 -5.86 32.35 -23.50
C ASP A 153 -5.27 33.71 -23.90
N SER A 154 -5.17 34.70 -23.01
CA SER A 154 -4.65 36.03 -23.32
C SER A 154 -3.65 36.52 -22.29
N TYR A 155 -2.49 37.00 -22.77
CA TYR A 155 -1.39 37.55 -21.95
C TYR A 155 -1.75 38.87 -21.24
N GLU A 156 -2.78 39.58 -21.67
CA GLU A 156 -3.18 40.87 -21.06
C GLU A 156 -3.80 40.69 -19.67
N ILE A 157 -4.38 39.54 -19.38
CA ILE A 157 -5.05 39.23 -18.12
C ILE A 157 -4.04 38.95 -16.97
N GLU A 158 -2.82 38.57 -17.30
CA GLU A 158 -1.77 38.25 -16.32
C GLU A 158 -1.40 39.48 -15.45
N GLN A 159 -1.32 40.66 -16.06
CA GLN A 159 -0.98 41.91 -15.33
C GLN A 159 -2.10 42.38 -14.39
N ASP A 160 -3.36 42.15 -14.74
CA ASP A 160 -4.48 42.52 -13.91
C ASP A 160 -4.68 41.57 -12.73
N ILE A 161 -4.38 40.27 -12.92
CA ILE A 161 -4.37 39.25 -11.86
C ILE A 161 -3.27 39.56 -10.85
N MET A 162 -2.06 39.93 -11.29
CA MET A 162 -0.94 40.28 -10.40
C MET A 162 -1.29 41.49 -9.53
N LYS A 163 -1.97 42.51 -10.04
CA LYS A 163 -2.44 43.70 -9.28
C LYS A 163 -3.50 43.36 -8.21
N VAL A 164 -4.28 42.29 -8.41
CA VAL A 164 -5.31 41.85 -7.46
C VAL A 164 -4.70 40.98 -6.35
N ILE A 165 -3.63 40.22 -6.64
CA ILE A 165 -2.96 39.33 -5.67
C ILE A 165 -2.02 40.14 -4.74
N GLU A 166 -1.45 41.27 -5.20
CA GLU A 166 -0.53 42.10 -4.42
C GLU A 166 -1.25 43.08 -3.42
N LYS A 167 -2.56 43.05 -3.34
CA LYS A 167 -3.38 43.90 -2.49
C LYS A 167 -4.03 43.10 -1.36
#